data_da589688f440e7cc0aa91714d6671ce1
#
_entry.id   da589688f440e7cc0aa91714d6671ce1
#
_cell.length_a   1.000
_cell.length_b   1.000
_cell.length_c   1.000
_cell.angle_alpha   90.00
_cell.angle_beta   90.00
_cell.angle_gamma   90.00
#
_symmetry.space_group_name_H-M   'P 1'
#
loop_
_entity.id
_entity.type
_entity.pdbx_description
1 polymer ?
#
loop_
_entity_poly.entity_id
_entity_poly.type
_entity_poly.pdbx_seq_one_letter_code
_entity_poly.pdbx_strand_id
1 'polypeptide(L)'
;GAVQWEAPVSVSRGATDLERINDVVGAPQVIGPLLCGVTYQGRMTCFDINQGGRPVWDVAFSSHSGMSHDGRYAYAANQRDTVHAIDLVSGEEVWTQNALRNRRLATPAVVPAAVAVGDFEGYVHFLSRSDGRLLGRLSVGGGAVLSPLTATPAGVLVQTGNGNLVLVGVN
;
A
#
# COMPACT_ATOMS: atom_id res chain seq x y z
N GLY A 1 8.19 -17.39 23.80
CA GLY A 1 6.96 -17.25 23.05
C GLY A 1 6.67 -18.51 22.25
N ALA A 2 5.41 -18.71 21.88
CA ALA A 2 5.00 -19.83 21.01
C ALA A 2 4.29 -19.26 19.78
N VAL A 3 4.44 -19.92 18.62
CA VAL A 3 3.66 -19.61 17.42
C VAL A 3 2.19 -19.89 17.72
N GLN A 4 1.34 -18.88 17.56
CA GLN A 4 -0.11 -19.02 17.77
C GLN A 4 -0.79 -19.61 16.55
N TRP A 5 -0.38 -19.16 15.37
CA TRP A 5 -0.84 -19.65 14.07
C TRP A 5 0.14 -19.20 12.98
N GLU A 6 0.07 -19.84 11.84
CA GLU A 6 0.82 -19.52 10.63
C GLU A 6 -0.11 -19.70 9.43
N ALA A 7 -0.12 -18.73 8.51
CA ALA A 7 -0.90 -18.80 7.29
C ALA A 7 -0.14 -18.13 6.12
N PRO A 8 -0.14 -18.72 4.92
CA PRO A 8 0.47 -18.11 3.76
C PRO A 8 -0.39 -16.95 3.24
N VAL A 9 0.21 -15.77 3.03
CA VAL A 9 -0.47 -14.62 2.40
C VAL A 9 -0.81 -14.94 0.94
N SER A 10 0.04 -15.70 0.28
CA SER A 10 -0.17 -16.19 -1.08
C SER A 10 0.51 -17.54 -1.26
N VAL A 11 -0.08 -18.42 -2.04
CA VAL A 11 0.52 -19.71 -2.41
C VAL A 11 1.19 -19.54 -3.77
N SER A 12 2.50 -19.81 -3.83
CA SER A 12 3.27 -19.74 -5.07
C SER A 12 2.71 -20.68 -6.12
N ARG A 13 2.42 -20.17 -7.30
CA ARG A 13 1.93 -20.94 -8.45
C ARG A 13 2.80 -20.60 -9.65
N GLY A 14 3.34 -21.62 -10.32
CA GLY A 14 4.15 -21.45 -11.52
C GLY A 14 4.89 -22.73 -11.88
N ALA A 15 5.29 -22.84 -13.14
CA ALA A 15 6.06 -23.98 -13.67
C ALA A 15 7.56 -23.83 -13.38
N THR A 16 8.05 -22.59 -13.25
CA THR A 16 9.45 -22.26 -13.02
C THR A 16 9.69 -21.69 -11.62
N ASP A 17 10.92 -21.76 -11.14
CA ASP A 17 11.29 -21.18 -9.84
C ASP A 17 11.10 -19.66 -9.80
N LEU A 18 11.32 -18.96 -10.92
CA LEU A 18 11.09 -17.51 -11.04
C LEU A 18 9.62 -17.14 -10.93
N GLU A 19 8.72 -17.96 -11.47
CA GLU A 19 7.27 -17.76 -11.35
C GLU A 19 6.74 -18.06 -9.93
N ARG A 20 7.54 -18.74 -9.11
CA ARG A 20 7.23 -19.07 -7.72
C ARG A 20 7.73 -18.06 -6.71
N ILE A 21 8.47 -17.02 -7.15
CA ILE A 21 8.89 -15.93 -6.28
C ILE A 21 7.65 -15.16 -5.84
N ASN A 22 7.38 -15.21 -4.55
CA ASN A 22 6.20 -14.60 -3.95
C ASN A 22 6.56 -14.08 -2.56
N ASP A 23 6.97 -12.81 -2.51
CA ASP A 23 7.40 -12.18 -1.27
C ASP A 23 6.32 -11.26 -0.72
N VAL A 24 6.11 -11.28 0.59
CA VAL A 24 5.30 -10.27 1.27
C VAL A 24 6.04 -8.95 1.24
N VAL A 25 5.41 -7.91 0.71
CA VAL A 25 6.01 -6.59 0.56
C VAL A 25 5.42 -5.59 1.55
N GLY A 26 6.30 -4.76 2.09
CA GLY A 26 5.94 -3.80 3.13
C GLY A 26 5.59 -4.46 4.47
N ALA A 27 5.19 -3.65 5.43
CA ALA A 27 4.74 -4.13 6.73
C ALA A 27 3.29 -4.63 6.67
N PRO A 28 2.98 -5.81 7.22
CA PRO A 28 1.59 -6.22 7.42
C PRO A 28 0.82 -5.20 8.25
N GLN A 29 -0.46 -5.02 7.93
CA GLN A 29 -1.32 -4.05 8.60
C GLN A 29 -2.31 -4.74 9.53
N VAL A 30 -2.34 -4.31 10.79
CA VAL A 30 -3.33 -4.77 11.78
C VAL A 30 -4.47 -3.75 11.84
N ILE A 31 -5.68 -4.20 11.53
CA ILE A 31 -6.87 -3.35 11.36
C ILE A 31 -8.03 -3.98 12.15
N GLY A 32 -8.18 -3.58 13.41
CA GLY A 32 -9.12 -4.26 14.31
C GLY A 32 -8.80 -5.75 14.43
N PRO A 33 -9.73 -6.66 14.07
CA PRO A 33 -9.47 -8.11 14.10
C PRO A 33 -8.74 -8.63 12.86
N LEU A 34 -8.46 -7.78 11.87
CA LEU A 34 -7.83 -8.20 10.63
C LEU A 34 -6.31 -8.00 10.67
N LEU A 35 -5.59 -8.96 10.10
CA LEU A 35 -4.20 -8.85 9.69
C LEU A 35 -4.14 -8.96 8.17
N CYS A 36 -3.71 -7.90 7.50
CA CYS A 36 -3.66 -7.85 6.05
C CYS A 36 -2.22 -7.74 5.55
N GLY A 37 -1.92 -8.43 4.47
CA GLY A 37 -0.64 -8.37 3.78
C GLY A 37 -0.81 -8.37 2.26
N VAL A 38 0.17 -7.84 1.56
CA VAL A 38 0.24 -7.82 0.10
C VAL A 38 1.55 -8.45 -0.36
N THR A 39 1.52 -9.13 -1.49
CA THR A 39 2.69 -9.83 -2.03
C THR A 39 3.11 -9.31 -3.40
N TYR A 40 4.38 -9.52 -3.71
CA TYR A 40 4.87 -9.44 -5.07
C TYR A 40 4.48 -10.71 -5.82
N GLN A 41 4.00 -10.58 -7.06
CA GLN A 41 3.51 -11.68 -7.92
C GLN A 41 2.44 -12.58 -7.29
N GLY A 42 1.59 -12.03 -6.41
CA GLY A 42 0.63 -12.86 -5.70
C GLY A 42 -0.70 -12.19 -5.41
N ARG A 43 -0.98 -12.04 -4.13
CA ARG A 43 -2.30 -11.65 -3.62
C ARG A 43 -2.19 -10.57 -2.55
N MET A 44 -3.29 -9.89 -2.33
CA MET A 44 -3.57 -9.18 -1.09
C MET A 44 -4.57 -10.05 -0.32
N THR A 45 -4.24 -10.35 0.94
CA THR A 45 -5.05 -11.25 1.78
C THR A 45 -5.23 -10.63 3.15
N CYS A 46 -6.43 -10.70 3.69
CA CYS A 46 -6.73 -10.34 5.08
C CYS A 46 -7.17 -11.60 5.85
N PHE A 47 -6.64 -11.73 7.07
CA PHE A 47 -6.90 -12.84 7.98
C PHE A 47 -7.59 -12.32 9.25
N ASP A 48 -8.46 -13.11 9.83
CA ASP A 48 -9.04 -12.84 11.16
C ASP A 48 -8.10 -13.39 12.23
N ILE A 49 -7.47 -12.51 13.01
CA ILE A 49 -6.52 -12.87 14.07
C ILE A 49 -7.21 -13.56 15.26
N ASN A 50 -8.51 -13.31 15.48
CA ASN A 50 -9.28 -13.93 16.56
C ASN A 50 -9.78 -15.33 16.19
N GLN A 51 -9.75 -15.68 14.90
CA GLN A 51 -10.15 -16.99 14.38
C GLN A 51 -8.94 -17.83 13.92
N GLY A 52 -7.79 -17.67 14.59
CA GLY A 52 -6.59 -18.46 14.32
C GLY A 52 -5.98 -18.20 12.94
N GLY A 53 -6.07 -16.96 12.42
CA GLY A 53 -5.52 -16.63 11.11
C GLY A 53 -6.32 -17.19 9.94
N ARG A 54 -7.63 -17.36 10.10
CA ARG A 54 -8.51 -17.76 9.00
C ARG A 54 -8.59 -16.63 7.97
N PRO A 55 -8.37 -16.91 6.66
CA PRO A 55 -8.53 -15.89 5.64
C PRO A 55 -10.00 -15.44 5.56
N VAL A 56 -10.21 -14.12 5.55
CA VAL A 56 -11.51 -13.48 5.40
C VAL A 56 -11.81 -13.28 3.93
N TRP A 57 -10.83 -12.70 3.22
CA TRP A 57 -10.85 -12.55 1.76
C TRP A 57 -9.44 -12.53 1.21
N ASP A 58 -9.32 -12.82 -0.07
CA ASP A 58 -8.10 -12.70 -0.83
C ASP A 58 -8.41 -12.28 -2.27
N VAL A 59 -7.60 -11.37 -2.82
CA VAL A 59 -7.75 -10.87 -4.18
C VAL A 59 -6.43 -10.97 -4.95
N ALA A 60 -6.48 -11.21 -6.24
CA ALA A 60 -5.30 -11.18 -7.10
C ALA A 60 -4.76 -9.76 -7.14
N PHE A 61 -3.59 -9.54 -6.55
CA PHE A 61 -2.97 -8.23 -6.45
C PHE A 61 -1.45 -8.39 -6.30
N SER A 62 -0.71 -7.77 -7.18
CA SER A 62 0.74 -7.78 -7.11
C SER A 62 1.28 -6.38 -6.91
N SER A 63 2.06 -6.17 -5.87
CA SER A 63 2.69 -4.90 -5.53
C SER A 63 4.20 -5.06 -5.38
N HIS A 64 4.94 -3.98 -5.53
CA HIS A 64 6.35 -3.86 -5.17
C HIS A 64 6.56 -2.95 -3.94
N SER A 65 5.48 -2.37 -3.46
CA SER A 65 5.47 -1.52 -2.27
C SER A 65 4.45 -2.00 -1.26
N GLY A 66 4.27 -1.67 -0.14
CA GLY A 66 3.29 -2.15 0.82
C GLY A 66 1.89 -1.57 0.62
N MET A 67 1.10 -1.66 1.65
CA MET A 67 -0.24 -1.09 1.73
C MET A 67 -0.39 -0.18 2.96
N SER A 68 -1.38 0.69 2.94
CA SER A 68 -1.86 1.44 4.08
C SER A 68 -3.39 1.34 4.19
N HIS A 69 -3.99 1.86 5.26
CA HIS A 69 -5.43 1.81 5.45
C HIS A 69 -5.96 3.01 6.24
N ASP A 70 -7.26 3.25 6.16
CA ASP A 70 -7.97 4.23 6.98
C ASP A 70 -8.99 3.59 7.95
N GLY A 71 -8.96 2.27 8.08
CA GLY A 71 -9.89 1.48 8.87
C GLY A 71 -11.11 0.99 8.08
N ARG A 72 -11.39 1.57 6.91
CA ARG A 72 -12.45 1.16 6.00
C ARG A 72 -11.90 0.62 4.68
N TYR A 73 -10.91 1.28 4.13
CA TYR A 73 -10.29 0.92 2.86
C TYR A 73 -8.80 0.65 3.03
N ALA A 74 -8.31 -0.34 2.30
CA ALA A 74 -6.89 -0.56 2.06
C ALA A 74 -6.47 0.19 0.79
N TYR A 75 -5.30 0.83 0.82
CA TYR A 75 -4.73 1.54 -0.31
C TYR A 75 -3.38 0.94 -0.68
N ALA A 76 -3.20 0.54 -1.92
CA ALA A 76 -1.96 -0.02 -2.42
C ALA A 76 -1.73 0.35 -3.89
N ALA A 77 -0.47 0.43 -4.30
CA ALA A 77 -0.11 0.55 -5.71
C ALA A 77 0.27 -0.83 -6.26
N ASN A 78 -0.28 -1.17 -7.43
CA ASN A 78 0.09 -2.42 -8.09
C ASN A 78 1.41 -2.28 -8.87
N GLN A 79 1.91 -3.35 -9.48
CA GLN A 79 3.15 -3.38 -10.28
C GLN A 79 3.18 -2.39 -11.47
N ARG A 80 2.03 -1.87 -11.90
CA ARG A 80 1.91 -0.88 -12.98
C ARG A 80 1.74 0.54 -12.45
N ASP A 81 1.92 0.72 -11.12
CA ASP A 81 1.72 2.01 -10.45
C ASP A 81 0.28 2.55 -10.60
N THR A 82 -0.69 1.65 -10.68
CA THR A 82 -2.10 1.99 -10.48
C THR A 82 -2.38 1.92 -8.98
N VAL A 83 -2.91 2.97 -8.41
CA VAL A 83 -3.35 2.99 -7.01
C VAL A 83 -4.76 2.45 -6.92
N HIS A 84 -4.99 1.55 -5.98
CA HIS A 84 -6.29 0.91 -5.73
C HIS A 84 -6.76 1.22 -4.31
N ALA A 85 -8.05 1.42 -4.15
CA ALA A 85 -8.73 1.33 -2.87
C ALA A 85 -9.58 0.06 -2.84
N ILE A 86 -9.41 -0.73 -1.80
CA ILE A 86 -10.08 -2.01 -1.61
C ILE A 86 -10.84 -1.95 -0.28
N ASP A 87 -12.12 -2.31 -0.28
CA ASP A 87 -12.94 -2.38 0.92
C ASP A 87 -12.43 -3.50 1.84
N LEU A 88 -12.15 -3.16 3.09
CA LEU A 88 -11.56 -4.10 4.06
C LEU A 88 -12.53 -5.18 4.55
N VAL A 89 -13.83 -4.98 4.37
CA VAL A 89 -14.85 -5.96 4.77
C VAL A 89 -15.07 -6.99 3.67
N SER A 90 -15.22 -6.55 2.43
CA SER A 90 -15.56 -7.41 1.29
C SER A 90 -14.36 -7.87 0.46
N GLY A 91 -13.25 -7.13 0.47
CA GLY A 91 -12.13 -7.31 -0.47
C GLY A 91 -12.41 -6.79 -1.87
N GLU A 92 -13.53 -6.09 -2.08
CA GLU A 92 -13.90 -5.54 -3.38
C GLU A 92 -13.17 -4.23 -3.68
N GLU A 93 -12.84 -4.02 -4.95
CA GLU A 93 -12.25 -2.79 -5.43
C GLU A 93 -13.29 -1.66 -5.43
N VAL A 94 -12.96 -0.54 -4.77
CA VAL A 94 -13.82 0.65 -4.66
C VAL A 94 -13.52 1.64 -5.78
N TRP A 95 -12.24 1.92 -6.01
CA TRP A 95 -11.76 2.76 -7.09
C TRP A 95 -10.33 2.43 -7.49
N THR A 96 -9.94 2.84 -8.69
CA THR A 96 -8.56 2.83 -9.18
C THR A 96 -8.14 4.17 -9.75
N GLN A 97 -6.84 4.49 -9.60
CA GLN A 97 -6.22 5.67 -10.21
C GLN A 97 -4.99 5.24 -11.01
N ASN A 98 -5.04 5.41 -12.32
CA ASN A 98 -3.99 4.96 -13.25
C ASN A 98 -3.16 6.08 -13.90
N ALA A 99 -3.41 7.34 -13.56
CA ALA A 99 -2.65 8.48 -14.11
C ALA A 99 -1.18 8.53 -13.63
N LEU A 100 -0.84 7.72 -12.63
CA LEU A 100 0.51 7.63 -12.06
C LEU A 100 1.31 6.42 -12.57
N ARG A 101 0.88 5.78 -13.66
CA ARG A 101 1.55 4.59 -14.22
C ARG A 101 3.02 4.85 -14.53
N ASN A 102 3.84 3.83 -14.25
CA ASN A 102 5.29 3.82 -14.51
C ASN A 102 6.08 4.88 -13.73
N ARG A 103 5.58 5.32 -12.57
CA ARG A 103 6.24 6.30 -11.71
C ARG A 103 6.94 5.69 -10.50
N ARG A 104 6.95 4.34 -10.36
CA ARG A 104 7.56 3.59 -9.25
C ARG A 104 7.07 4.14 -7.90
N LEU A 105 5.79 3.96 -7.66
CA LEU A 105 5.13 4.53 -6.50
C LEU A 105 5.60 3.88 -5.19
N ALA A 106 5.86 4.71 -4.20
CA ALA A 106 6.08 4.27 -2.82
C ALA A 106 4.78 3.74 -2.20
N THR A 107 4.91 3.08 -1.04
CA THR A 107 3.74 2.71 -0.23
C THR A 107 2.89 3.94 0.07
N PRO A 108 1.58 3.91 -0.22
CA PRO A 108 0.69 5.01 0.11
C PRO A 108 0.66 5.33 1.60
N ALA A 109 0.37 6.59 1.96
CA ALA A 109 0.07 6.99 3.33
C ALA A 109 -1.28 7.68 3.39
N VAL A 110 -2.09 7.33 4.38
CA VAL A 110 -3.38 7.99 4.59
C VAL A 110 -3.21 9.20 5.49
N VAL A 111 -3.61 10.36 4.98
CA VAL A 111 -3.69 11.62 5.72
C VAL A 111 -5.16 12.06 5.84
N PRO A 112 -5.52 13.00 6.74
CA PRO A 112 -6.94 13.31 7.01
C PRO A 112 -7.79 13.58 5.76
N ALA A 113 -7.26 14.30 4.79
CA ALA A 113 -8.00 14.72 3.59
C ALA A 113 -7.70 13.89 2.33
N ALA A 114 -6.68 13.01 2.34
CA ALA A 114 -6.18 12.39 1.13
C ALA A 114 -5.45 11.06 1.36
N VAL A 115 -5.14 10.37 0.27
CA VAL A 115 -4.10 9.35 0.20
C VAL A 115 -2.87 9.98 -0.48
N ALA A 116 -1.75 10.03 0.21
CA ALA A 116 -0.49 10.55 -0.31
C ALA A 116 0.36 9.42 -0.88
N VAL A 117 0.97 9.64 -2.05
CA VAL A 117 1.82 8.66 -2.74
C VAL A 117 3.07 9.36 -3.29
N GLY A 118 4.25 8.87 -2.94
CA GLY A 118 5.52 9.35 -3.49
C GLY A 118 5.90 8.65 -4.79
N ASP A 119 6.71 9.29 -5.62
CA ASP A 119 7.22 8.71 -6.86
C ASP A 119 8.73 8.88 -7.05
N PHE A 120 9.28 8.20 -8.06
CA PHE A 120 10.72 8.20 -8.33
C PHE A 120 11.26 9.54 -8.89
N GLU A 121 10.38 10.44 -9.35
CA GLU A 121 10.77 11.79 -9.82
C GLU A 121 10.80 12.81 -8.68
N GLY A 122 10.47 12.40 -7.44
CA GLY A 122 10.51 13.29 -6.29
C GLY A 122 9.24 14.12 -6.09
N TYR A 123 8.11 13.61 -6.56
CA TYR A 123 6.80 14.21 -6.29
C TYR A 123 6.05 13.40 -5.23
N VAL A 124 5.26 14.10 -4.45
CA VAL A 124 4.19 13.54 -3.64
C VAL A 124 2.86 13.93 -4.27
N HIS A 125 2.06 12.94 -4.62
CA HIS A 125 0.73 13.07 -5.18
C HIS A 125 -0.30 12.86 -4.09
N PHE A 126 -1.38 13.63 -4.13
CA PHE A 126 -2.51 13.52 -3.22
C PHE A 126 -3.74 13.08 -3.98
N LEU A 127 -4.36 12.00 -3.52
CA LEU A 127 -5.55 11.39 -4.12
C LEU A 127 -6.73 11.54 -3.17
N SER A 128 -7.90 11.77 -3.72
CA SER A 128 -9.16 11.74 -2.95
C SER A 128 -9.40 10.32 -2.40
N ARG A 129 -9.73 10.23 -1.12
CA ARG A 129 -10.02 8.94 -0.48
C ARG A 129 -11.31 8.31 -1.00
N SER A 130 -12.28 9.12 -1.47
CA SER A 130 -13.59 8.65 -1.88
C SER A 130 -13.65 8.09 -3.30
N ASP A 131 -12.86 8.64 -4.21
CA ASP A 131 -12.94 8.34 -5.65
C ASP A 131 -11.60 8.23 -6.37
N GLY A 132 -10.48 8.40 -5.66
CA GLY A 132 -9.13 8.29 -6.19
C GLY A 132 -8.70 9.41 -7.15
N ARG A 133 -9.51 10.45 -7.37
CA ARG A 133 -9.11 11.56 -8.25
C ARG A 133 -7.90 12.29 -7.69
N LEU A 134 -7.03 12.78 -8.58
CA LEU A 134 -5.88 13.60 -8.21
C LEU A 134 -6.38 14.95 -7.65
N LEU A 135 -5.95 15.26 -6.43
CA LEU A 135 -6.23 16.53 -5.74
C LEU A 135 -5.10 17.54 -5.99
N GLY A 136 -3.88 17.06 -6.08
CA GLY A 136 -2.69 17.86 -6.30
C GLY A 136 -1.41 17.06 -6.25
N ARG A 137 -0.29 17.73 -6.52
CA ARG A 137 1.05 17.18 -6.33
C ARG A 137 2.01 18.28 -5.89
N LEU A 138 3.05 17.88 -5.17
CA LEU A 138 4.13 18.76 -4.75
C LEU A 138 5.48 18.10 -5.02
N SER A 139 6.43 18.84 -5.58
CA SER A 139 7.82 18.40 -5.65
C SER A 139 8.49 18.61 -4.29
N VAL A 140 9.14 17.57 -3.76
CA VAL A 140 9.88 17.65 -2.49
C VAL A 140 11.38 17.91 -2.70
N GLY A 141 11.83 18.07 -3.94
CA GLY A 141 13.15 18.61 -4.29
C GLY A 141 14.35 17.72 -3.94
N GLY A 142 14.14 16.53 -3.48
CA GLY A 142 15.22 15.66 -2.94
C GLY A 142 15.47 14.37 -3.71
N GLY A 143 15.16 14.31 -5.01
CA GLY A 143 15.24 13.06 -5.76
C GLY A 143 14.10 12.10 -5.43
N ALA A 144 14.23 10.84 -5.83
CA ALA A 144 13.18 9.84 -5.73
C ALA A 144 12.58 9.68 -4.32
N VAL A 145 11.27 9.52 -4.24
CA VAL A 145 10.54 9.18 -3.02
C VAL A 145 10.09 7.73 -3.15
N LEU A 146 10.92 6.80 -2.70
CA LEU A 146 10.68 5.35 -2.81
C LEU A 146 10.44 4.68 -1.44
N SER A 147 10.82 5.34 -0.36
CA SER A 147 10.52 4.87 0.99
C SER A 147 9.04 5.06 1.31
N PRO A 148 8.45 4.21 2.16
CA PRO A 148 7.09 4.43 2.67
C PRO A 148 6.94 5.83 3.25
N LEU A 149 5.87 6.51 2.91
CA LEU A 149 5.52 7.78 3.51
C LEU A 149 4.94 7.56 4.91
N THR A 150 5.20 8.48 5.82
CA THR A 150 4.67 8.39 7.19
C THR A 150 3.65 9.49 7.44
N ALA A 151 2.40 9.10 7.67
CA ALA A 151 1.36 10.03 8.06
C ALA A 151 1.60 10.58 9.47
N THR A 152 1.40 11.89 9.66
CA THR A 152 1.47 12.59 10.94
C THR A 152 0.26 13.51 11.10
N PRO A 153 -0.05 13.98 12.30
CA PRO A 153 -1.10 14.98 12.47
C PRO A 153 -0.87 16.29 11.70
N ALA A 154 0.39 16.62 11.40
CA ALA A 154 0.77 17.83 10.67
C ALA A 154 0.84 17.64 9.14
N GLY A 155 0.65 16.42 8.64
CA GLY A 155 0.76 16.11 7.23
C GLY A 155 1.48 14.79 6.96
N VAL A 156 2.28 14.72 5.90
CA VAL A 156 3.04 13.52 5.54
C VAL A 156 4.55 13.79 5.60
N LEU A 157 5.26 12.92 6.33
CA LEU A 157 6.71 12.92 6.38
C LEU A 157 7.26 12.06 5.23
N VAL A 158 8.19 12.62 4.49
CA VAL A 158 8.77 12.05 3.27
C VAL A 158 10.27 11.96 3.41
N GLN A 159 10.83 10.79 3.12
CA GLN A 159 12.26 10.60 2.95
C GLN A 159 12.61 10.59 1.46
N THR A 160 13.58 11.40 1.07
CA THR A 160 13.99 11.52 -0.35
C THR A 160 15.28 10.75 -0.62
N GLY A 161 15.51 10.38 -1.87
CA GLY A 161 16.65 9.57 -2.29
C GLY A 161 18.02 10.19 -2.06
N ASN A 162 18.10 11.50 -1.86
CA ASN A 162 19.35 12.20 -1.50
C ASN A 162 19.48 12.47 0.03
N GLY A 163 18.66 11.80 0.84
CA GLY A 163 18.82 11.78 2.30
C GLY A 163 18.11 12.89 3.06
N ASN A 164 17.23 13.67 2.41
CA ASN A 164 16.45 14.70 3.11
C ASN A 164 15.17 14.10 3.74
N LEU A 165 14.75 14.68 4.86
CA LEU A 165 13.43 14.50 5.45
C LEU A 165 12.61 15.77 5.20
N VAL A 166 11.43 15.61 4.63
CA VAL A 166 10.53 16.72 4.29
C VAL A 166 9.15 16.45 4.90
N LEU A 167 8.63 17.40 5.67
CA LEU A 167 7.25 17.37 6.14
C LEU A 167 6.39 18.18 5.18
N VAL A 168 5.44 17.53 4.52
CA VAL A 168 4.47 18.15 3.62
C VAL A 168 3.15 18.32 4.38
N GLY A 169 2.76 19.57 4.62
CA GLY A 169 1.48 19.91 5.25
C GLY A 169 0.30 19.57 4.30
N VAL A 170 -0.80 19.10 4.86
CA VAL A 170 -2.06 18.84 4.15
C VAL A 170 -3.15 19.66 4.84
N ASN A 171 -3.53 20.75 4.20
CA ASN A 171 -4.58 21.68 4.69
C ASN A 171 -5.91 21.42 3.99
#